data_34531cc5ebbd4c6e87082d6e32bd980f
#
_entry.id   34531cc5ebbd4c6e87082d6e32bd980f
#
_cell.length_a   1.000
_cell.length_b   1.000
_cell.length_c   1.000
_cell.angle_alpha   90.00
_cell.angle_beta   90.00
_cell.angle_gamma   90.00
#
_symmetry.space_group_name_H-M   'P 1'
#
loop_
_entity.id
_entity.type
_entity.pdbx_description
1 polymer ?
#
loop_
_entity_poly.entity_id
_entity_poly.type
_entity_poly.pdbx_seq_one_letter_code
_entity_poly.pdbx_strand_id
1 'polypeptide(L)'
;MRIEADQLCVDYNGTVALYDASLHLPAGCICGLVGMNGAGKSTLFKALTGFVRPSRGRIRINGAPVAEAQRQQSVAYVPQSEGIDSQFPVSVWDVVMMGRYGAMNLLRIPRSSDRVAVRDALKRVDLFDLRSRPIGALSGGQRKRAFLARAIAQRADVLLLDEPFNGVDVRTEKLMAELFMQFREDGRTI
;
A
#
# COMPACT_ATOMS: atom_id res chain seq x y z
N MET A 1 15.52 -12.88 0.42
CA MET A 1 14.07 -12.80 0.16
C MET A 1 13.57 -11.44 0.58
N ARG A 2 12.49 -10.91 -0.08
CA ARG A 2 11.88 -9.63 0.33
C ARG A 2 10.75 -9.87 1.34
N ILE A 3 9.91 -10.86 1.09
CA ILE A 3 8.85 -11.29 1.99
C ILE A 3 9.02 -12.77 2.27
N GLU A 4 8.98 -13.13 3.53
CA GLU A 4 8.99 -14.51 4.02
C GLU A 4 7.85 -14.65 5.02
N ALA A 5 6.93 -15.55 4.73
CA ALA A 5 5.81 -15.91 5.57
C ALA A 5 5.77 -17.43 5.69
N ASP A 6 5.90 -17.95 6.91
CA ASP A 6 5.99 -19.37 7.17
C ASP A 6 4.83 -19.83 8.03
N GLN A 7 4.05 -20.79 7.53
CA GLN A 7 3.00 -21.52 8.24
C GLN A 7 2.04 -20.60 9.03
N LEU A 8 1.57 -19.52 8.38
CA LEU A 8 0.69 -18.55 9.00
C LEU A 8 -0.67 -19.13 9.30
N CYS A 9 -1.11 -18.99 10.54
CA CYS A 9 -2.50 -19.19 10.95
C CYS A 9 -3.04 -17.87 11.52
N VAL A 10 -4.23 -17.48 11.08
CA VAL A 10 -4.96 -16.32 11.60
C VAL A 10 -6.39 -16.74 11.87
N ASP A 11 -6.87 -16.45 13.06
CA ASP A 11 -8.27 -16.62 13.43
C ASP A 11 -8.89 -15.32 13.94
N TYR A 12 -10.19 -15.20 13.76
CA TYR A 12 -11.00 -14.12 14.30
C TYR A 12 -12.08 -14.73 15.17
N ASN A 13 -11.91 -14.65 16.50
CA ASN A 13 -12.89 -15.16 17.47
C ASN A 13 -13.31 -16.62 17.21
N GLY A 14 -12.33 -17.50 16.94
CA GLY A 14 -12.56 -18.91 16.67
C GLY A 14 -12.89 -19.26 15.21
N THR A 15 -13.00 -18.26 14.32
CA THR A 15 -13.14 -18.48 12.87
C THR A 15 -11.76 -18.41 12.20
N VAL A 16 -11.33 -19.53 11.64
CA VAL A 16 -10.03 -19.61 10.93
C VAL A 16 -10.13 -18.88 9.60
N ALA A 17 -9.34 -17.82 9.43
CA ALA A 17 -9.28 -17.01 8.20
C ALA A 17 -8.05 -17.32 7.35
N LEU A 18 -6.96 -17.81 7.95
CA LEU A 18 -5.79 -18.38 7.28
C LEU A 18 -5.35 -19.63 8.02
N TYR A 19 -5.03 -20.68 7.28
CA TYR A 19 -4.54 -21.93 7.83
C TYR A 19 -3.28 -22.39 7.09
N ASP A 20 -2.17 -22.51 7.80
CA ASP A 20 -0.88 -23.01 7.34
C ASP A 20 -0.38 -22.35 6.02
N ALA A 21 -0.64 -21.04 5.86
CA ALA A 21 -0.28 -20.31 4.65
C ALA A 21 1.21 -19.94 4.66
N SER A 22 1.90 -20.27 3.58
CA SER A 22 3.32 -19.93 3.39
C SER A 22 3.51 -19.16 2.09
N LEU A 23 4.38 -18.14 2.11
CA LEU A 23 4.67 -17.28 0.97
C LEU A 23 6.11 -16.79 1.04
N HIS A 24 6.86 -16.97 -0.05
CA HIS A 24 8.23 -16.46 -0.16
C HIS A 24 8.39 -15.70 -1.48
N LEU A 25 8.65 -14.40 -1.37
CA LEU A 25 8.83 -13.54 -2.53
C LEU A 25 10.24 -12.93 -2.57
N PRO A 26 10.89 -12.95 -3.75
CA PRO A 26 12.15 -12.24 -3.95
C PRO A 26 11.95 -10.73 -3.98
N ALA A 27 13.04 -9.98 -3.90
CA ALA A 27 13.03 -8.56 -4.17
C ALA A 27 12.79 -8.29 -5.66
N GLY A 28 12.13 -7.16 -5.98
CA GLY A 28 11.95 -6.71 -7.36
C GLY A 28 11.02 -7.60 -8.19
N CYS A 29 9.98 -8.17 -7.58
CA CYS A 29 8.98 -8.94 -8.31
C CYS A 29 7.58 -8.32 -8.22
N ILE A 30 6.75 -8.63 -9.21
CA ILE A 30 5.30 -8.42 -9.15
C ILE A 30 4.68 -9.79 -8.93
N CYS A 31 3.90 -9.93 -7.86
CA CYS A 31 3.20 -11.16 -7.53
C CYS A 31 1.69 -10.93 -7.50
N GLY A 32 0.95 -11.66 -8.33
CA GLY A 32 -0.51 -11.68 -8.31
C GLY A 32 -1.03 -12.72 -7.32
N LEU A 33 -1.78 -12.27 -6.30
CA LEU A 33 -2.48 -13.15 -5.38
C LEU A 33 -3.91 -13.42 -5.88
N VAL A 34 -4.16 -14.64 -6.32
CA VAL A 34 -5.44 -15.06 -6.90
C VAL A 34 -6.15 -16.03 -5.96
N GLY A 35 -7.47 -15.94 -5.90
CA GLY A 35 -8.30 -16.83 -5.08
C GLY A 35 -9.72 -16.30 -4.96
N MET A 36 -10.65 -17.19 -4.59
CA MET A 36 -12.08 -16.86 -4.40
C MET A 36 -12.26 -15.82 -3.30
N ASN A 37 -13.44 -15.16 -3.28
CA ASN A 37 -13.81 -14.29 -2.16
C ASN A 37 -13.88 -15.12 -0.87
N GLY A 38 -13.34 -14.57 0.22
CA GLY A 38 -13.22 -15.30 1.48
C GLY A 38 -12.01 -16.22 1.59
N ALA A 39 -11.16 -16.39 0.57
CA ALA A 39 -9.96 -17.23 0.62
C ALA A 39 -8.83 -16.68 1.54
N GLY A 40 -9.05 -15.60 2.27
CA GLY A 40 -8.06 -15.07 3.20
C GLY A 40 -7.07 -14.05 2.61
N LYS A 41 -7.23 -13.62 1.34
CA LYS A 41 -6.30 -12.67 0.67
C LYS A 41 -6.09 -11.39 1.48
N SER A 42 -7.15 -10.70 1.85
CA SER A 42 -7.07 -9.46 2.66
C SER A 42 -6.58 -9.73 4.09
N THR A 43 -6.83 -10.93 4.63
CA THR A 43 -6.26 -11.34 5.94
C THR A 43 -4.75 -11.52 5.84
N LEU A 44 -4.24 -12.12 4.75
CA LEU A 44 -2.80 -12.21 4.51
C LEU A 44 -2.17 -10.81 4.41
N PHE A 45 -2.78 -9.88 3.67
CA PHE A 45 -2.29 -8.50 3.59
C PHE A 45 -2.29 -7.80 4.95
N LYS A 46 -3.35 -7.98 5.74
CA LYS A 46 -3.41 -7.45 7.12
C LYS A 46 -2.33 -8.05 8.01
N ALA A 47 -2.00 -9.33 7.84
CA ALA A 47 -0.90 -9.96 8.58
C ALA A 47 0.47 -9.43 8.12
N LEU A 48 0.70 -9.30 6.81
CA LEU A 48 1.94 -8.74 6.24
C LEU A 48 2.15 -7.27 6.62
N THR A 49 1.07 -6.51 6.81
CA THR A 49 1.13 -5.12 7.29
C THR A 49 1.16 -4.99 8.80
N GLY A 50 0.97 -6.10 9.54
CA GLY A 50 0.94 -6.10 11.00
C GLY A 50 -0.35 -5.55 11.62
N PHE A 51 -1.41 -5.31 10.83
CA PHE A 51 -2.74 -4.98 11.35
C PHE A 51 -3.39 -6.16 12.10
N VAL A 52 -3.00 -7.38 11.74
CA VAL A 52 -3.43 -8.60 12.41
C VAL A 52 -2.19 -9.42 12.76
N ARG A 53 -2.13 -9.88 14.01
CA ARG A 53 -1.06 -10.75 14.47
C ARG A 53 -1.45 -12.21 14.19
N PRO A 54 -0.63 -13.00 13.47
CA PRO A 54 -0.88 -14.43 13.33
C PRO A 54 -0.87 -15.14 14.69
N SER A 55 -1.78 -16.10 14.86
CA SER A 55 -1.81 -16.98 16.04
C SER A 55 -0.68 -18.03 15.98
N ARG A 56 -0.23 -18.38 14.76
CA ARG A 56 0.90 -19.27 14.50
C ARG A 56 1.67 -18.80 13.26
N GLY A 57 2.93 -19.20 13.17
CA GLY A 57 3.80 -18.86 12.07
C GLY A 57 4.57 -17.56 12.30
N ARG A 58 5.32 -17.13 11.31
CA ARG A 58 6.14 -15.92 11.38
C ARG A 58 6.17 -15.20 10.04
N ILE A 59 6.37 -13.88 10.10
CA ILE A 59 6.54 -13.03 8.93
C ILE A 59 7.83 -12.22 9.08
N ARG A 60 8.60 -12.19 8.01
CA ARG A 60 9.76 -11.30 7.86
C ARG A 60 9.65 -10.50 6.58
N ILE A 61 10.04 -9.23 6.63
CA ILE A 61 10.11 -8.34 5.49
C ILE A 61 11.50 -7.72 5.48
N ASN A 62 12.25 -7.90 4.40
CA ASN A 62 13.69 -7.57 4.33
C ASN A 62 14.51 -8.24 5.45
N GLY A 63 14.13 -9.45 5.87
CA GLY A 63 14.75 -10.15 6.99
C GLY A 63 14.34 -9.68 8.38
N ALA A 64 13.64 -8.53 8.50
CA ALA A 64 13.18 -7.97 9.77
C ALA A 64 11.75 -8.45 10.13
N PRO A 65 11.40 -8.54 11.42
CA PRO A 65 10.02 -8.76 11.84
C PRO A 65 9.08 -7.63 11.37
N VAL A 66 7.78 -7.94 11.19
CA VAL A 66 6.78 -6.98 10.67
C VAL A 66 6.75 -5.67 11.46
N ALA A 67 6.82 -5.72 12.79
CA ALA A 67 6.81 -4.52 13.64
C ALA A 67 8.02 -3.60 13.38
N GLU A 68 9.15 -4.15 13.02
CA GLU A 68 10.33 -3.38 12.63
C GLU A 68 10.20 -2.84 11.21
N ALA A 69 9.73 -3.65 10.26
CA ALA A 69 9.45 -3.23 8.90
C ALA A 69 8.43 -2.08 8.84
N GLN A 70 7.42 -2.08 9.72
CA GLN A 70 6.49 -0.97 9.88
C GLN A 70 7.19 0.31 10.35
N ARG A 71 8.03 0.22 11.40
CA ARG A 71 8.80 1.37 11.90
C ARG A 71 9.73 1.94 10.83
N GLN A 72 10.33 1.09 10.03
CA GLN A 72 11.19 1.46 8.90
C GLN A 72 10.41 1.93 7.66
N GLN A 73 9.06 1.90 7.70
CA GLN A 73 8.20 2.27 6.56
C GLN A 73 8.42 1.40 5.31
N SER A 74 8.94 0.18 5.48
CA SER A 74 9.31 -0.72 4.38
C SER A 74 8.11 -1.28 3.62
N VAL A 75 6.90 -1.18 4.17
CA VAL A 75 5.65 -1.68 3.56
C VAL A 75 4.64 -0.56 3.41
N ALA A 76 4.10 -0.38 2.22
CA ALA A 76 2.93 0.45 1.95
C ALA A 76 1.75 -0.45 1.58
N TYR A 77 0.57 -0.10 2.08
CA TYR A 77 -0.66 -0.83 1.80
C TYR A 77 -1.73 0.11 1.23
N VAL A 78 -2.32 -0.32 0.13
CA VAL A 78 -3.47 0.33 -0.51
C VAL A 78 -4.64 -0.65 -0.43
N PRO A 79 -5.60 -0.44 0.48
CA PRO A 79 -6.76 -1.33 0.63
C PRO A 79 -7.77 -1.14 -0.51
N GLN A 80 -8.63 -2.13 -0.70
CA GLN A 80 -9.69 -2.13 -1.72
C GLN A 80 -10.64 -0.93 -1.58
N SER A 81 -11.04 -0.61 -0.35
CA SER A 81 -11.85 0.56 -0.02
C SER A 81 -11.17 1.37 1.06
N GLU A 82 -10.98 2.64 0.80
CA GLU A 82 -10.56 3.57 1.85
C GLU A 82 -11.81 4.29 2.35
N GLY A 83 -12.20 4.01 3.59
CA GLY A 83 -13.34 4.62 4.26
C GLY A 83 -13.08 6.10 4.62
N ILE A 84 -12.58 6.88 3.65
CA ILE A 84 -12.50 8.32 3.84
C ILE A 84 -13.89 8.88 3.62
N ASP A 85 -14.41 9.49 4.66
CA ASP A 85 -15.62 10.30 4.56
C ASP A 85 -15.41 11.34 3.44
N SER A 86 -16.26 11.28 2.41
CA SER A 86 -16.19 12.20 1.27
C SER A 86 -16.39 13.66 1.69
N GLN A 87 -16.96 13.91 2.87
CA GLN A 87 -17.14 15.24 3.44
C GLN A 87 -15.92 15.73 4.22
N PHE A 88 -14.92 14.89 4.45
CA PHE A 88 -13.71 15.29 5.17
C PHE A 88 -12.87 16.26 4.31
N PRO A 89 -12.61 17.49 4.78
CA PRO A 89 -12.03 18.56 3.96
C PRO A 89 -10.51 18.45 3.80
N VAL A 90 -10.02 17.28 3.37
CA VAL A 90 -8.59 17.09 3.05
C VAL A 90 -8.34 17.19 1.56
N SER A 91 -7.28 17.89 1.17
CA SER A 91 -6.86 17.96 -0.22
C SER A 91 -6.16 16.68 -0.67
N VAL A 92 -6.08 16.49 -1.99
CA VAL A 92 -5.28 15.42 -2.60
C VAL A 92 -3.82 15.50 -2.15
N TRP A 93 -3.27 16.72 -2.04
CA TRP A 93 -1.92 16.95 -1.52
C TRP A 93 -1.75 16.42 -0.10
N ASP A 94 -2.70 16.70 0.79
CA ASP A 94 -2.62 16.28 2.19
C ASP A 94 -2.71 14.77 2.33
N VAL A 95 -3.58 14.12 1.56
CA VAL A 95 -3.67 12.64 1.52
C VAL A 95 -2.34 12.02 1.11
N VAL A 96 -1.69 12.54 0.06
CA VAL A 96 -0.39 12.02 -0.38
C VAL A 96 0.71 12.35 0.64
N MET A 97 0.65 13.52 1.31
CA MET A 97 1.57 13.90 2.37
C MET A 97 1.51 12.96 3.58
N MET A 98 0.36 12.37 3.88
CA MET A 98 0.23 11.35 4.94
C MET A 98 1.18 10.16 4.72
N GLY A 99 1.52 9.83 3.45
CA GLY A 99 2.52 8.82 3.14
C GLY A 99 3.93 9.15 3.66
N ARG A 100 4.19 10.41 3.97
CA ARG A 100 5.49 10.87 4.51
C ARG A 100 5.54 10.95 6.03
N TYR A 101 4.40 10.82 6.73
CA TYR A 101 4.32 11.04 8.18
C TYR A 101 5.28 10.18 9.00
N GLY A 102 5.53 8.95 8.59
CA GLY A 102 6.48 8.09 9.30
C GLY A 102 7.96 8.45 9.08
N ALA A 103 8.28 9.21 8.03
CA ALA A 103 9.63 9.72 7.78
C ALA A 103 9.86 11.13 8.39
N MET A 104 8.80 11.76 8.92
CA MET A 104 8.87 13.07 9.55
C MET A 104 9.28 12.98 11.02
N ASN A 105 9.67 14.13 11.59
CA ASN A 105 9.90 14.26 13.02
C ASN A 105 8.59 14.12 13.83
N LEU A 106 8.70 14.12 15.15
CA LEU A 106 7.56 13.98 16.07
C LEU A 106 6.47 15.06 15.84
N LEU A 107 6.85 16.25 15.44
CA LEU A 107 5.92 17.36 15.14
C LEU A 107 5.27 17.25 13.75
N ARG A 108 5.65 16.26 12.95
CA ARG A 108 5.14 16.04 11.58
C ARG A 108 5.22 17.29 10.68
N ILE A 109 6.26 18.09 10.86
CA ILE A 109 6.51 19.26 10.03
C ILE A 109 7.18 18.82 8.72
N PRO A 110 6.53 19.03 7.54
CA PRO A 110 7.07 18.60 6.26
C PRO A 110 8.33 19.37 5.88
N ARG A 111 9.40 18.64 5.56
CA ARG A 111 10.63 19.18 5.00
C ARG A 111 10.50 19.39 3.49
N SER A 112 11.45 20.10 2.89
CA SER A 112 11.51 20.26 1.42
C SER A 112 11.55 18.91 0.68
N SER A 113 12.28 17.92 1.20
CA SER A 113 12.35 16.56 0.67
C SER A 113 11.00 15.84 0.67
N ASP A 114 10.14 16.07 1.67
CA ASP A 114 8.80 15.49 1.73
C ASP A 114 7.88 16.12 0.69
N ARG A 115 7.96 17.45 0.53
CA ARG A 115 7.21 18.18 -0.50
C ARG A 115 7.61 17.74 -1.92
N VAL A 116 8.90 17.49 -2.15
CA VAL A 116 9.40 16.94 -3.43
C VAL A 116 8.84 15.54 -3.66
N ALA A 117 8.92 14.64 -2.67
CA ALA A 117 8.39 13.29 -2.77
C ALA A 117 6.89 13.25 -3.10
N VAL A 118 6.09 14.12 -2.47
CA VAL A 118 4.65 14.25 -2.75
C VAL A 118 4.39 14.78 -4.15
N ARG A 119 5.12 15.82 -4.58
CA ARG A 119 5.03 16.37 -5.93
C ARG A 119 5.32 15.31 -6.99
N ASP A 120 6.41 14.56 -6.82
CA ASP A 120 6.83 13.54 -7.76
C ASP A 120 5.83 12.38 -7.80
N ALA A 121 5.30 11.96 -6.64
CA ALA A 121 4.27 10.94 -6.55
C ALA A 121 3.00 11.37 -7.30
N LEU A 122 2.53 12.61 -7.10
CA LEU A 122 1.36 13.15 -7.78
C LEU A 122 1.53 13.28 -9.29
N LYS A 123 2.73 13.65 -9.75
CA LYS A 123 3.06 13.68 -11.19
C LYS A 123 3.03 12.28 -11.81
N ARG A 124 3.59 11.28 -11.14
CA ARG A 124 3.61 9.88 -11.62
C ARG A 124 2.20 9.31 -11.83
N VAL A 125 1.23 9.72 -11.05
CA VAL A 125 -0.16 9.26 -11.18
C VAL A 125 -1.07 10.23 -11.93
N ASP A 126 -0.52 11.25 -12.59
CA ASP A 126 -1.27 12.26 -13.35
C ASP A 126 -2.38 12.95 -12.51
N LEU A 127 -2.02 13.41 -11.30
CA LEU A 127 -2.92 14.12 -10.39
C LEU A 127 -2.37 15.44 -9.85
N PHE A 128 -1.20 15.88 -10.34
CA PHE A 128 -0.56 17.08 -9.79
C PHE A 128 -1.42 18.34 -9.92
N ASP A 129 -2.16 18.49 -11.03
CA ASP A 129 -3.04 19.64 -11.26
C ASP A 129 -4.30 19.64 -10.39
N LEU A 130 -4.64 18.47 -9.82
CA LEU A 130 -5.75 18.30 -8.89
C LEU A 130 -5.33 18.36 -7.42
N ARG A 131 -4.06 18.66 -7.11
CA ARG A 131 -3.47 18.57 -5.77
C ARG A 131 -4.20 19.36 -4.69
N SER A 132 -4.84 20.49 -5.05
CA SER A 132 -5.57 21.34 -4.11
C SER A 132 -7.07 20.99 -4.01
N ARG A 133 -7.55 20.03 -4.82
CA ARG A 133 -8.96 19.60 -4.74
C ARG A 133 -9.19 18.75 -3.50
N PRO A 134 -10.37 18.84 -2.87
CA PRO A 134 -10.77 17.89 -1.84
C PRO A 134 -10.78 16.46 -2.39
N ILE A 135 -10.32 15.49 -1.61
CA ILE A 135 -10.29 14.09 -2.03
C ILE A 135 -11.68 13.54 -2.36
N GLY A 136 -12.71 14.01 -1.66
CA GLY A 136 -14.11 13.64 -1.92
C GLY A 136 -14.64 14.12 -3.27
N ALA A 137 -14.05 15.16 -3.87
CA ALA A 137 -14.44 15.69 -5.17
C ALA A 137 -13.81 14.94 -6.36
N LEU A 138 -13.01 13.91 -6.11
CA LEU A 138 -12.38 13.09 -7.14
C LEU A 138 -13.30 11.94 -7.59
N SER A 139 -13.18 11.56 -8.88
CA SER A 139 -13.77 10.32 -9.37
C SER A 139 -13.17 9.09 -8.65
N GLY A 140 -13.83 7.92 -8.72
CA GLY A 140 -13.31 6.69 -8.12
C GLY A 140 -11.90 6.33 -8.60
N GLY A 141 -11.64 6.40 -9.91
CA GLY A 141 -10.31 6.15 -10.48
C GLY A 141 -9.26 7.19 -10.06
N GLN A 142 -9.64 8.49 -10.01
CA GLN A 142 -8.75 9.53 -9.51
C GLN A 142 -8.42 9.32 -8.03
N ARG A 143 -9.41 8.91 -7.22
CA ARG A 143 -9.20 8.62 -5.80
C ARG A 143 -8.24 7.45 -5.60
N LYS A 144 -8.40 6.36 -6.34
CA LYS A 144 -7.45 5.22 -6.32
C LYS A 144 -6.03 5.66 -6.68
N ARG A 145 -5.88 6.49 -7.71
CA ARG A 145 -4.58 7.06 -8.08
C ARG A 145 -3.99 7.94 -6.97
N ALA A 146 -4.81 8.69 -6.22
CA ALA A 146 -4.33 9.49 -5.10
C ALA A 146 -3.80 8.61 -3.95
N PHE A 147 -4.47 7.49 -3.65
CA PHE A 147 -3.97 6.54 -2.64
C PHE A 147 -2.73 5.77 -3.11
N LEU A 148 -2.65 5.46 -4.39
CA LEU A 148 -1.40 4.94 -4.95
C LEU A 148 -0.26 5.98 -4.83
N ALA A 149 -0.53 7.27 -5.10
CA ALA A 149 0.45 8.34 -4.90
C ALA A 149 0.91 8.44 -3.44
N ARG A 150 0.01 8.25 -2.47
CA ARG A 150 0.36 8.17 -1.04
C ARG A 150 1.36 7.04 -0.77
N ALA A 151 1.11 5.85 -1.31
CA ALA A 151 2.01 4.71 -1.17
C ALA A 151 3.37 4.94 -1.88
N ILE A 152 3.35 5.61 -3.03
CA ILE A 152 4.56 6.01 -3.75
C ILE A 152 5.39 7.01 -2.93
N ALA A 153 4.74 8.03 -2.36
CA ALA A 153 5.40 9.06 -1.55
C ALA A 153 6.05 8.47 -0.30
N GLN A 154 5.51 7.39 0.26
CA GLN A 154 6.09 6.64 1.38
C GLN A 154 7.47 6.08 1.03
N ARG A 155 7.74 5.77 -0.26
CA ARG A 155 8.99 5.15 -0.75
C ARG A 155 9.26 3.77 -0.15
N ALA A 156 8.22 3.03 0.16
CA ALA A 156 8.32 1.68 0.69
C ALA A 156 8.97 0.71 -0.33
N ASP A 157 9.66 -0.30 0.17
CA ASP A 157 10.23 -1.38 -0.64
C ASP A 157 9.18 -2.37 -1.14
N VAL A 158 8.11 -2.52 -0.37
CA VAL A 158 7.00 -3.44 -0.63
C VAL A 158 5.70 -2.65 -0.75
N LEU A 159 4.99 -2.85 -1.85
CA LEU A 159 3.65 -2.32 -2.07
C LEU A 159 2.64 -3.46 -2.07
N LEU A 160 1.72 -3.46 -1.13
CA LEU A 160 0.59 -4.37 -1.07
C LEU A 160 -0.65 -3.65 -1.60
N LEU A 161 -1.24 -4.16 -2.68
CA LEU A 161 -2.35 -3.53 -3.37
C LEU A 161 -3.54 -4.50 -3.38
N ASP A 162 -4.62 -4.13 -2.71
CA ASP A 162 -5.82 -4.97 -2.63
C ASP A 162 -6.81 -4.54 -3.71
N GLU A 163 -6.99 -5.38 -4.73
CA GLU A 163 -7.83 -5.14 -5.90
C GLU A 163 -7.61 -3.78 -6.59
N PRO A 164 -6.36 -3.47 -6.99
CA PRO A 164 -6.01 -2.12 -7.48
C PRO A 164 -6.76 -1.72 -8.75
N PHE A 165 -7.15 -2.67 -9.59
CA PHE A 165 -7.81 -2.43 -10.88
C PHE A 165 -9.35 -2.44 -10.80
N ASN A 166 -9.93 -2.82 -9.66
CA ASN A 166 -11.38 -2.91 -9.55
C ASN A 166 -12.05 -1.52 -9.70
N GLY A 167 -12.99 -1.39 -10.66
CA GLY A 167 -13.75 -0.16 -10.87
C GLY A 167 -12.95 1.03 -11.40
N VAL A 168 -11.80 0.80 -12.04
CA VAL A 168 -11.06 1.82 -12.78
C VAL A 168 -11.30 1.69 -14.28
N ASP A 169 -11.16 2.81 -15.00
CA ASP A 169 -11.21 2.81 -16.47
C ASP A 169 -9.90 2.26 -17.08
N VAL A 170 -9.96 1.86 -18.36
CA VAL A 170 -8.86 1.24 -19.09
C VAL A 170 -7.60 2.13 -19.12
N ARG A 171 -7.78 3.47 -19.21
CA ARG A 171 -6.64 4.41 -19.20
C ARG A 171 -5.93 4.40 -17.85
N THR A 172 -6.69 4.42 -16.77
CA THR A 172 -6.17 4.35 -15.39
C THR A 172 -5.48 3.01 -15.14
N GLU A 173 -6.09 1.89 -15.60
CA GLU A 173 -5.49 0.54 -15.50
C GLU A 173 -4.13 0.48 -16.19
N LYS A 174 -4.03 0.97 -17.44
CA LYS A 174 -2.77 1.01 -18.19
C LYS A 174 -1.70 1.83 -17.47
N LEU A 175 -2.04 3.03 -17.01
CA LEU A 175 -1.11 3.89 -16.25
C LEU A 175 -0.60 3.19 -14.99
N MET A 176 -1.48 2.54 -14.25
CA MET A 176 -1.10 1.82 -13.02
C MET A 176 -0.20 0.62 -13.34
N ALA A 177 -0.50 -0.14 -14.40
CA ALA A 177 0.33 -1.26 -14.83
C ALA A 177 1.75 -0.82 -15.22
N GLU A 178 1.87 0.28 -15.98
CA GLU A 178 3.15 0.87 -16.33
C GLU A 178 3.95 1.31 -15.09
N LEU A 179 3.28 1.93 -14.11
CA LEU A 179 3.90 2.29 -12.84
C LEU A 179 4.40 1.07 -12.05
N PHE A 180 3.64 -0.02 -12.04
CA PHE A 180 4.06 -1.24 -11.34
C PHE A 180 5.30 -1.86 -11.99
N MET A 181 5.39 -1.82 -13.33
CA MET A 181 6.60 -2.26 -14.04
C MET A 181 7.81 -1.41 -13.68
N GLN A 182 7.67 -0.07 -13.67
CA GLN A 182 8.75 0.84 -13.25
C GLN A 182 9.19 0.57 -11.81
N PHE A 183 8.24 0.35 -10.88
CA PHE A 183 8.59 0.05 -9.48
C PHE A 183 9.34 -1.27 -9.34
N ARG A 184 8.99 -2.28 -10.15
CA ARG A 184 9.75 -3.53 -10.20
C ARG A 184 11.18 -3.29 -10.68
N GLU A 185 11.37 -2.47 -11.71
CA GLU A 185 12.69 -2.08 -12.24
C GLU A 185 13.50 -1.30 -11.19
N ASP A 186 12.85 -0.46 -10.39
CA ASP A 186 13.43 0.21 -9.22
C ASP A 186 13.76 -0.77 -8.05
N GLY A 187 13.56 -2.08 -8.23
CA GLY A 187 13.83 -3.12 -7.22
C GLY A 187 12.76 -3.27 -6.15
N ARG A 188 11.59 -2.66 -6.29
CA ARG A 188 10.47 -2.80 -5.35
C ARG A 188 9.68 -4.08 -5.62
N THR A 189 9.05 -4.61 -4.57
CA THR A 189 8.19 -5.79 -4.64
C THR A 189 6.73 -5.38 -4.54
N ILE A 190 5.86 -5.93 -5.41
CA ILE A 190 4.45 -5.57 -5.53
C ILE A 190 3.61 -6.83 -5.43
#